data_b1c1ac08fd055865bde66a45c8c93e97
#
_entry.id   b1c1ac08fd055865bde66a45c8c93e97
#
_cell.length_a   1.000
_cell.length_b   1.000
_cell.length_c   1.000
_cell.angle_alpha   90.00
_cell.angle_beta   90.00
_cell.angle_gamma   90.00
#
_symmetry.space_group_name_H-M   'P 1'
#
loop_
_entity.id
_entity.type
_entity.pdbx_description
1 polymer ?
#
loop_
_entity_poly.entity_id
_entity_poly.type
_entity_poly.pdbx_seq_one_letter_code
_entity_poly.pdbx_strand_id
1 'polypeptide(L)'
;KHQTFAGILMSLSIVGGVISGGFGINGWALVGIGTLIAGVLSIVADVLRLRPSGPLFYIFAFMATASVPFDGQLWEAALTGVASVGVALVLGFMGRLWARRTEPDRQLAEAPLPAWSRIYAQAGRYVVALGLAGSIGVMSGLGHHYWAMVAAAAPISAVGASGGLVRAVYRIIGTYAGVLLTAALLTIQWPPLGLAFLIAALQFAGEVFVISHYSIALVFMTPVALMMTEFVAPGPTGTLVADRALETTIGAVIAFFVILLTTRKQRAQERSLRQTQTN
;
A
#
# COMPACT_ATOMS: atom_id res chain seq x y z
N LYS A 1 16.64 -6.65 -14.15
CA LYS A 1 17.08 -5.51 -13.29
C LYS A 1 15.93 -4.97 -12.43
N HIS A 2 14.77 -4.52 -13.00
CA HIS A 2 13.67 -3.94 -12.23
C HIS A 2 13.09 -4.90 -11.18
N GLN A 3 12.88 -6.18 -11.50
CA GLN A 3 12.39 -7.17 -10.53
C GLN A 3 13.35 -7.35 -9.35
N THR A 4 14.65 -7.37 -9.59
CA THR A 4 15.67 -7.50 -8.53
C THR A 4 15.63 -6.28 -7.60
N PHE A 5 15.59 -5.07 -8.17
CA PHE A 5 15.47 -3.84 -7.35
C PHE A 5 14.16 -3.81 -6.55
N ALA A 6 13.03 -4.21 -7.15
CA ALA A 6 11.77 -4.32 -6.45
C ALA A 6 11.85 -5.31 -5.28
N GLY A 7 12.47 -6.48 -5.48
CA GLY A 7 12.68 -7.46 -4.42
C GLY A 7 13.59 -6.94 -3.29
N ILE A 8 14.69 -6.27 -3.61
CA ILE A 8 15.57 -5.66 -2.61
C ILE A 8 14.80 -4.62 -1.79
N LEU A 9 14.06 -3.72 -2.45
CA LEU A 9 13.31 -2.68 -1.79
C LEU A 9 12.20 -3.26 -0.89
N MET A 10 11.54 -4.33 -1.34
CA MET A 10 10.54 -5.05 -0.55
C MET A 10 11.18 -5.70 0.68
N SER A 11 12.32 -6.39 0.52
CA SER A 11 13.05 -6.99 1.64
C SER A 11 13.50 -5.95 2.65
N LEU A 12 14.03 -4.81 2.19
CA LEU A 12 14.42 -3.69 3.06
C LEU A 12 13.21 -3.11 3.80
N SER A 13 12.05 -3.00 3.15
CA SER A 13 10.82 -2.53 3.78
C SER A 13 10.34 -3.48 4.86
N ILE A 14 10.33 -4.80 4.60
CA ILE A 14 9.94 -5.83 5.57
C ILE A 14 10.90 -5.83 6.76
N VAL A 15 12.21 -5.90 6.51
CA VAL A 15 13.23 -5.95 7.58
C VAL A 15 13.21 -4.67 8.41
N GLY A 16 13.11 -3.51 7.76
CA GLY A 16 12.99 -2.23 8.46
C GLY A 16 11.73 -2.15 9.33
N GLY A 17 10.60 -2.69 8.85
CA GLY A 17 9.37 -2.78 9.62
C GLY A 17 9.50 -3.74 10.82
N VAL A 18 10.05 -4.95 10.61
CA VAL A 18 10.31 -5.92 11.70
C VAL A 18 11.20 -5.31 12.80
N ILE A 19 12.27 -4.63 12.41
CA ILE A 19 13.15 -3.93 13.36
C ILE A 19 12.36 -2.84 14.11
N SER A 20 11.56 -2.03 13.41
CA SER A 20 10.76 -0.98 14.04
C SER A 20 9.73 -1.55 15.03
N GLY A 21 9.05 -2.64 14.68
CA GLY A 21 8.14 -3.36 15.55
C GLY A 21 8.84 -3.96 16.78
N GLY A 22 10.04 -4.52 16.59
CA GLY A 22 10.86 -5.08 17.66
C GLY A 22 11.36 -4.04 18.68
N PHE A 23 11.56 -2.79 18.25
CA PHE A 23 11.82 -1.65 19.13
C PHE A 23 10.57 -1.05 19.78
N GLY A 24 9.37 -1.62 19.51
CA GLY A 24 8.12 -1.10 20.06
C GLY A 24 7.74 0.27 19.49
N ILE A 25 8.21 0.62 18.29
CA ILE A 25 7.88 1.88 17.64
C ILE A 25 6.40 1.88 17.29
N ASN A 26 5.62 2.74 17.93
CA ASN A 26 4.18 2.84 17.74
C ASN A 26 3.71 4.30 17.76
N GLY A 27 2.41 4.52 17.58
CA GLY A 27 1.76 5.82 17.67
C GLY A 27 2.47 6.87 16.81
N TRP A 28 2.78 8.03 17.43
CA TRP A 28 3.38 9.17 16.73
C TRP A 28 4.75 8.88 16.12
N ALA A 29 5.55 8.02 16.75
CA ALA A 29 6.86 7.64 16.23
C ALA A 29 6.71 6.84 14.93
N LEU A 30 5.76 5.91 14.86
CA LEU A 30 5.46 5.16 13.65
C LEU A 30 4.92 6.07 12.53
N VAL A 31 4.07 7.05 12.85
CA VAL A 31 3.60 8.04 11.89
C VAL A 31 4.76 8.84 11.32
N GLY A 32 5.67 9.34 12.17
CA GLY A 32 6.84 10.11 11.74
C GLY A 32 7.76 9.32 10.84
N ILE A 33 8.20 8.14 11.29
CA ILE A 33 9.12 7.27 10.54
C ILE A 33 8.48 6.79 9.24
N GLY A 34 7.24 6.31 9.31
CA GLY A 34 6.53 5.83 8.14
C GLY A 34 6.28 6.91 7.09
N THR A 35 6.01 8.13 7.50
CA THR A 35 5.87 9.28 6.61
C THR A 35 7.17 9.61 5.89
N LEU A 36 8.29 9.63 6.62
CA LEU A 36 9.63 9.85 6.04
C LEU A 36 10.00 8.73 5.05
N ILE A 37 9.81 7.49 5.46
CA ILE A 37 10.07 6.31 4.60
C ILE A 37 9.21 6.37 3.34
N ALA A 38 7.94 6.75 3.44
CA ALA A 38 7.07 6.89 2.28
C ALA A 38 7.58 7.93 1.27
N GLY A 39 8.08 9.07 1.76
CA GLY A 39 8.72 10.09 0.93
C GLY A 39 9.96 9.55 0.20
N VAL A 40 10.86 8.89 0.93
CA VAL A 40 12.06 8.28 0.37
C VAL A 40 11.72 7.18 -0.64
N LEU A 41 10.82 6.27 -0.27
CA LEU A 41 10.38 5.19 -1.15
C LEU A 41 9.72 5.72 -2.44
N SER A 42 8.99 6.84 -2.36
CA SER A 42 8.42 7.48 -3.55
C SER A 42 9.51 7.96 -4.51
N ILE A 43 10.54 8.63 -4.00
CA ILE A 43 11.68 9.08 -4.82
C ILE A 43 12.41 7.88 -5.43
N VAL A 44 12.73 6.88 -4.63
CA VAL A 44 13.44 5.67 -5.09
C VAL A 44 12.65 4.91 -6.15
N ALA A 45 11.33 4.71 -5.94
CA ALA A 45 10.47 4.03 -6.89
C ALA A 45 10.41 4.74 -8.26
N ASP A 46 10.31 6.09 -8.25
CA ASP A 46 10.28 6.89 -9.46
C ASP A 46 11.64 6.89 -10.18
N VAL A 47 12.76 7.04 -9.44
CA VAL A 47 14.11 7.02 -10.00
C VAL A 47 14.45 5.66 -10.60
N LEU A 48 14.12 4.57 -9.92
CA LEU A 48 14.31 3.20 -10.40
C LEU A 48 13.24 2.77 -11.42
N ARG A 49 12.25 3.61 -11.70
CA ARG A 49 11.13 3.34 -12.65
C ARG A 49 10.43 2.01 -12.35
N LEU A 50 10.18 1.74 -11.08
CA LEU A 50 9.57 0.49 -10.64
C LEU A 50 8.13 0.37 -11.13
N ARG A 51 7.72 -0.83 -11.47
CA ARG A 51 6.33 -1.14 -11.87
C ARG A 51 5.78 -2.25 -10.97
N PRO A 52 4.54 -2.15 -10.48
CA PRO A 52 3.61 -1.02 -10.66
C PRO A 52 4.20 0.29 -10.09
N SER A 53 3.82 1.43 -10.70
CA SER A 53 4.35 2.74 -10.33
C SER A 53 3.99 3.11 -8.89
N GLY A 54 4.96 3.72 -8.20
CA GLY A 54 4.79 4.23 -6.84
C GLY A 54 5.20 3.24 -5.73
N PRO A 55 5.33 3.74 -4.51
CA PRO A 55 5.89 3.02 -3.37
C PRO A 55 4.85 2.24 -2.55
N LEU A 56 3.58 2.15 -2.99
CA LEU A 56 2.46 1.63 -2.20
C LEU A 56 2.74 0.29 -1.50
N PHE A 57 3.25 -0.69 -2.25
CA PHE A 57 3.49 -2.03 -1.69
C PHE A 57 4.64 -2.04 -0.69
N TYR A 58 5.67 -1.23 -0.91
CA TYR A 58 6.81 -1.10 0.01
C TYR A 58 6.40 -0.39 1.30
N ILE A 59 5.58 0.68 1.20
CA ILE A 59 4.98 1.36 2.35
C ILE A 59 4.10 0.39 3.13
N PHE A 60 3.25 -0.36 2.43
CA PHE A 60 2.38 -1.34 3.05
C PHE A 60 3.18 -2.41 3.80
N ALA A 61 4.20 -2.98 3.17
CA ALA A 61 5.06 -4.00 3.77
C ALA A 61 5.75 -3.47 5.04
N PHE A 62 6.34 -2.26 4.97
CA PHE A 62 6.96 -1.63 6.13
C PHE A 62 5.95 -1.40 7.26
N MET A 63 4.81 -0.77 6.97
CA MET A 63 3.81 -0.43 7.97
C MET A 63 3.18 -1.65 8.61
N ALA A 64 2.83 -2.66 7.81
CA ALA A 64 2.23 -3.88 8.31
C ALA A 64 3.18 -4.62 9.26
N THR A 65 4.45 -4.76 8.89
CA THR A 65 5.43 -5.44 9.74
C THR A 65 5.85 -4.61 10.95
N ALA A 66 5.91 -3.28 10.84
CA ALA A 66 6.21 -2.39 11.97
C ALA A 66 5.10 -2.34 13.03
N SER A 67 3.87 -2.71 12.66
CA SER A 67 2.70 -2.66 13.55
C SER A 67 2.44 -3.97 14.29
N VAL A 68 3.19 -5.02 13.98
CA VAL A 68 3.09 -6.31 14.67
C VAL A 68 3.97 -6.26 15.91
N PRO A 69 3.42 -6.53 17.12
CA PRO A 69 4.25 -6.76 18.30
C PRO A 69 5.01 -8.08 18.13
N PHE A 70 6.32 -8.02 18.29
CA PHE A 70 7.18 -9.20 18.20
C PHE A 70 7.59 -9.63 19.62
N ASP A 71 7.02 -10.73 20.10
CA ASP A 71 7.41 -11.39 21.35
C ASP A 71 8.48 -12.47 21.13
N GLY A 72 8.88 -12.68 19.88
CA GLY A 72 9.80 -13.72 19.45
C GLY A 72 11.12 -13.20 18.86
N GLN A 73 11.77 -14.08 18.13
CA GLN A 73 13.06 -13.78 17.50
C GLN A 73 12.87 -12.95 16.22
N LEU A 74 13.26 -11.68 16.25
CA LEU A 74 13.15 -10.75 15.11
C LEU A 74 13.79 -11.29 13.84
N TRP A 75 14.88 -12.06 13.97
CA TRP A 75 15.59 -12.64 12.83
C TRP A 75 14.73 -13.68 12.08
N GLU A 76 13.87 -14.44 12.78
CA GLU A 76 12.98 -15.42 12.14
C GLU A 76 11.92 -14.72 11.28
N ALA A 77 11.31 -13.65 11.82
CA ALA A 77 10.36 -12.82 11.08
C ALA A 77 11.01 -12.16 9.86
N ALA A 78 12.20 -11.60 10.02
CA ALA A 78 12.96 -11.00 8.93
C ALA A 78 13.35 -12.04 7.86
N LEU A 79 13.85 -13.21 8.29
CA LEU A 79 14.24 -14.29 7.38
C LEU A 79 13.02 -14.83 6.60
N THR A 80 11.90 -15.06 7.27
CA THR A 80 10.66 -15.50 6.63
C THR A 80 10.18 -14.51 5.59
N GLY A 81 10.20 -13.21 5.91
CA GLY A 81 9.85 -12.15 4.98
C GLY A 81 10.77 -12.11 3.75
N VAL A 82 12.08 -12.16 3.96
CA VAL A 82 13.07 -12.18 2.86
C VAL A 82 12.97 -13.44 2.02
N ALA A 83 12.74 -14.60 2.66
CA ALA A 83 12.54 -15.86 1.95
C ALA A 83 11.27 -15.81 1.07
N SER A 84 10.17 -15.24 1.58
CA SER A 84 8.94 -15.05 0.80
C SER A 84 9.18 -14.15 -0.43
N VAL A 85 9.94 -13.08 -0.29
CA VAL A 85 10.36 -12.23 -1.42
C VAL A 85 11.23 -13.02 -2.39
N GLY A 86 12.13 -13.86 -1.89
CA GLY A 86 12.97 -14.76 -2.70
C GLY A 86 12.14 -15.70 -3.56
N VAL A 87 11.15 -16.36 -2.98
CA VAL A 87 10.20 -17.23 -3.70
C VAL A 87 9.44 -16.43 -4.76
N ALA A 88 8.92 -15.24 -4.43
CA ALA A 88 8.21 -14.38 -5.37
C ALA A 88 9.11 -13.96 -6.55
N LEU A 89 10.40 -13.66 -6.30
CA LEU A 89 11.37 -13.35 -7.35
C LEU A 89 11.63 -14.55 -8.27
N VAL A 90 11.80 -15.75 -7.70
CA VAL A 90 12.00 -16.98 -8.48
C VAL A 90 10.81 -17.22 -9.40
N LEU A 91 9.59 -17.16 -8.87
CA LEU A 91 8.37 -17.32 -9.66
C LEU A 91 8.24 -16.23 -10.73
N GLY A 92 8.56 -14.98 -10.39
CA GLY A 92 8.55 -13.87 -11.34
C GLY A 92 9.60 -14.03 -12.46
N PHE A 93 10.78 -14.55 -12.18
CA PHE A 93 11.80 -14.87 -13.19
C PHE A 93 11.38 -16.04 -14.07
N MET A 94 10.81 -17.09 -13.49
CA MET A 94 10.26 -18.23 -14.25
C MET A 94 9.14 -17.79 -15.21
N GLY A 95 8.18 -16.99 -14.72
CA GLY A 95 7.13 -16.43 -15.55
C GLY A 95 7.66 -15.54 -16.67
N ARG A 96 8.71 -14.74 -16.41
CA ARG A 96 9.38 -13.94 -17.43
C ARG A 96 10.11 -14.77 -18.48
N LEU A 97 10.76 -15.86 -18.07
CA LEU A 97 11.40 -16.78 -19.00
C LEU A 97 10.39 -17.45 -19.91
N TRP A 98 9.24 -17.83 -19.35
CA TRP A 98 8.14 -18.40 -20.12
C TRP A 98 7.53 -17.39 -21.10
N ALA A 99 7.21 -16.18 -20.63
CA ALA A 99 6.68 -15.11 -21.48
C ALA A 99 7.63 -14.73 -22.63
N ARG A 100 8.95 -14.76 -22.43
CA ARG A 100 9.93 -14.53 -23.50
C ARG A 100 9.92 -15.62 -24.58
N ARG A 101 9.54 -16.83 -24.23
CA ARG A 101 9.39 -17.93 -25.20
C ARG A 101 8.14 -17.82 -26.03
N THR A 102 7.08 -17.23 -25.48
CA THR A 102 5.77 -17.09 -26.14
C THR A 102 5.62 -15.76 -26.88
N GLU A 103 6.24 -14.68 -26.41
CA GLU A 103 6.19 -13.33 -27.00
C GLU A 103 7.59 -12.68 -27.05
N PRO A 104 8.49 -13.12 -27.94
CA PRO A 104 9.89 -12.67 -27.96
C PRO A 104 10.08 -11.18 -28.24
N ASP A 105 9.18 -10.53 -28.96
CA ASP A 105 9.31 -9.14 -29.44
C ASP A 105 8.69 -8.07 -28.53
N ARG A 106 8.15 -8.43 -27.38
CA ARG A 106 7.57 -7.45 -26.44
C ARG A 106 8.64 -6.71 -25.65
N GLN A 107 9.42 -5.87 -26.32
CA GLN A 107 10.29 -4.89 -25.65
C GLN A 107 9.41 -3.77 -25.07
N LEU A 108 9.20 -3.81 -23.76
CA LEU A 108 8.59 -2.68 -23.05
C LEU A 108 9.57 -1.50 -23.12
N ALA A 109 9.25 -0.51 -23.94
CA ALA A 109 10.03 0.72 -24.01
C ALA A 109 10.20 1.31 -22.60
N GLU A 110 11.42 1.64 -22.24
CA GLU A 110 11.69 2.32 -20.96
C GLU A 110 11.08 3.71 -21.00
N ALA A 111 10.12 3.99 -20.12
CA ALA A 111 9.58 5.33 -19.99
C ALA A 111 10.70 6.31 -19.57
N PRO A 112 10.74 7.55 -20.12
CA PRO A 112 11.72 8.54 -19.73
C PRO A 112 11.61 8.86 -18.22
N LEU A 113 12.73 9.25 -17.62
CA LEU A 113 12.76 9.68 -16.21
C LEU A 113 11.87 10.91 -16.04
N PRO A 114 10.95 10.94 -15.08
CA PRO A 114 10.17 12.15 -14.82
C PRO A 114 11.09 13.31 -14.40
N ALA A 115 10.68 14.55 -14.68
CA ALA A 115 11.41 15.71 -14.18
C ALA A 115 11.49 15.67 -12.63
N TRP A 116 12.62 16.08 -12.07
CA TRP A 116 12.86 16.07 -10.63
C TRP A 116 11.78 16.83 -9.84
N SER A 117 11.27 17.93 -10.41
CA SER A 117 10.14 18.67 -9.80
C SER A 117 8.89 17.81 -9.61
N ARG A 118 8.60 16.90 -10.54
CA ARG A 118 7.48 15.94 -10.43
C ARG A 118 7.75 14.86 -9.39
N ILE A 119 8.99 14.35 -9.34
CA ILE A 119 9.41 13.36 -8.34
C ILE A 119 9.23 13.92 -6.93
N TYR A 120 9.77 15.12 -6.66
CA TYR A 120 9.64 15.78 -5.35
C TYR A 120 8.18 16.16 -5.03
N ALA A 121 7.42 16.63 -6.02
CA ALA A 121 6.01 16.91 -5.81
C ALA A 121 5.20 15.66 -5.45
N GLN A 122 5.51 14.52 -6.07
CA GLN A 122 4.87 13.25 -5.76
C GLN A 122 5.27 12.74 -4.36
N ALA A 123 6.55 12.79 -4.01
CA ALA A 123 7.03 12.48 -2.67
C ALA A 123 6.37 13.37 -1.60
N GLY A 124 6.25 14.67 -1.87
CA GLY A 124 5.54 15.60 -0.99
C GLY A 124 4.06 15.25 -0.79
N ARG A 125 3.38 14.76 -1.83
CA ARG A 125 1.99 14.26 -1.70
C ARG A 125 1.91 13.07 -0.74
N TYR A 126 2.83 12.11 -0.84
CA TYR A 126 2.89 10.97 0.08
C TYR A 126 3.16 11.45 1.50
N VAL A 127 4.15 12.30 1.71
CA VAL A 127 4.50 12.84 3.03
C VAL A 127 3.30 13.54 3.68
N VAL A 128 2.66 14.47 2.96
CA VAL A 128 1.50 15.22 3.49
C VAL A 128 0.32 14.29 3.76
N ALA A 129 -0.03 13.42 2.82
CA ALA A 129 -1.20 12.58 2.98
C ALA A 129 -1.04 11.51 4.06
N LEU A 130 0.12 10.85 4.12
CA LEU A 130 0.37 9.82 5.13
C LEU A 130 0.56 10.44 6.52
N GLY A 131 1.26 11.57 6.60
CA GLY A 131 1.42 12.30 7.85
C GLY A 131 0.08 12.74 8.43
N LEU A 132 -0.80 13.34 7.63
CA LEU A 132 -2.14 13.73 8.07
C LEU A 132 -3.01 12.53 8.42
N ALA A 133 -3.03 11.48 7.59
CA ALA A 133 -3.82 10.29 7.83
C ALA A 133 -3.40 9.56 9.11
N GLY A 134 -2.09 9.38 9.30
CA GLY A 134 -1.54 8.76 10.50
C GLY A 134 -1.80 9.60 11.75
N SER A 135 -1.61 10.92 11.67
CA SER A 135 -1.86 11.83 12.79
C SER A 135 -3.33 11.81 13.23
N ILE A 136 -4.27 11.87 12.29
CA ILE A 136 -5.70 11.77 12.60
C ILE A 136 -6.02 10.38 13.16
N GLY A 137 -5.44 9.30 12.61
CA GLY A 137 -5.62 7.95 13.13
C GLY A 137 -5.18 7.83 14.60
N VAL A 138 -4.00 8.34 14.95
CA VAL A 138 -3.50 8.35 16.33
C VAL A 138 -4.38 9.21 17.23
N MET A 139 -4.77 10.42 16.80
CA MET A 139 -5.63 11.32 17.59
C MET A 139 -7.03 10.76 17.82
N SER A 140 -7.52 9.94 16.90
CA SER A 140 -8.83 9.28 17.01
C SER A 140 -8.83 8.06 17.92
N GLY A 141 -7.66 7.67 18.47
CA GLY A 141 -7.54 6.51 19.35
C GLY A 141 -7.75 5.15 18.65
N LEU A 142 -7.67 5.12 17.32
CA LEU A 142 -7.81 3.90 16.53
C LEU A 142 -6.61 2.97 16.74
N GLY A 143 -6.88 1.68 16.97
CA GLY A 143 -5.86 0.70 17.30
C GLY A 143 -4.85 0.42 16.19
N HIS A 144 -5.27 0.59 14.95
CA HIS A 144 -4.48 0.23 13.76
C HIS A 144 -4.22 1.43 12.84
N HIS A 145 -3.93 2.61 13.40
CA HIS A 145 -3.76 3.89 12.69
C HIS A 145 -2.88 3.83 11.42
N TYR A 146 -1.97 2.84 11.31
CA TYR A 146 -1.18 2.62 10.09
C TYR A 146 -2.03 2.28 8.87
N TRP A 147 -3.22 1.69 9.06
CA TRP A 147 -4.13 1.43 7.94
C TRP A 147 -4.65 2.72 7.30
N ALA A 148 -4.82 3.79 8.07
CA ALA A 148 -5.18 5.10 7.51
C ALA A 148 -4.07 5.62 6.59
N MET A 149 -2.79 5.44 6.98
CA MET A 149 -1.64 5.81 6.14
C MET A 149 -1.60 5.00 4.84
N VAL A 150 -1.77 3.68 4.92
CA VAL A 150 -1.84 2.80 3.75
C VAL A 150 -3.04 3.14 2.87
N ALA A 151 -4.18 3.49 3.48
CA ALA A 151 -5.37 3.91 2.75
C ALA A 151 -5.15 5.22 2.00
N ALA A 152 -4.37 6.14 2.54
CA ALA A 152 -3.99 7.37 1.85
C ALA A 152 -2.98 7.13 0.72
N ALA A 153 -2.05 6.19 0.88
CA ALA A 153 -1.03 5.89 -0.13
C ALA A 153 -1.62 5.37 -1.44
N ALA A 154 -2.68 4.57 -1.39
CA ALA A 154 -3.23 3.89 -2.56
C ALA A 154 -3.83 4.82 -3.64
N PRO A 155 -4.65 5.84 -3.32
CA PRO A 155 -5.11 6.80 -4.32
C PRO A 155 -3.97 7.63 -4.93
N ILE A 156 -2.95 7.98 -4.12
CA ILE A 156 -1.80 8.77 -4.56
C ILE A 156 -0.92 7.98 -5.54
N SER A 157 -0.89 6.66 -5.44
CA SER A 157 -0.16 5.79 -6.37
C SER A 157 -0.82 5.66 -7.75
N ALA A 158 -2.05 6.13 -7.93
CA ALA A 158 -2.74 6.04 -9.20
C ALA A 158 -2.16 6.99 -10.25
N VAL A 159 -2.26 6.59 -11.50
CA VAL A 159 -1.81 7.43 -12.63
C VAL A 159 -2.80 8.57 -12.86
N GLY A 160 -2.31 9.79 -12.68
CA GLY A 160 -3.10 11.00 -12.90
C GLY A 160 -4.08 11.33 -11.77
N ALA A 161 -4.54 12.58 -11.74
CA ALA A 161 -5.41 13.08 -10.69
C ALA A 161 -6.81 12.45 -10.72
N SER A 162 -7.41 12.30 -11.90
CA SER A 162 -8.72 11.66 -12.05
C SER A 162 -8.71 10.20 -11.58
N GLY A 163 -7.67 9.46 -11.97
CA GLY A 163 -7.46 8.08 -11.50
C GLY A 163 -7.32 8.00 -9.98
N GLY A 164 -6.60 8.93 -9.37
CA GLY A 164 -6.45 9.00 -7.92
C GLY A 164 -7.75 9.29 -7.19
N LEU A 165 -8.56 10.25 -7.68
CA LEU A 165 -9.86 10.57 -7.08
C LEU A 165 -10.83 9.40 -7.16
N VAL A 166 -10.94 8.76 -8.33
CA VAL A 166 -11.77 7.56 -8.52
C VAL A 166 -11.29 6.42 -7.62
N ARG A 167 -9.98 6.22 -7.52
CA ARG A 167 -9.41 5.18 -6.66
C ARG A 167 -9.68 5.42 -5.17
N ALA A 168 -9.73 6.68 -4.72
CA ALA A 168 -10.11 7.02 -3.35
C ALA A 168 -11.56 6.58 -3.05
N VAL A 169 -12.50 6.87 -3.95
CA VAL A 169 -13.90 6.45 -3.81
C VAL A 169 -14.03 4.92 -3.85
N TYR A 170 -13.39 4.27 -4.82
CA TYR A 170 -13.42 2.80 -4.93
C TYR A 170 -12.77 2.11 -3.73
N ARG A 171 -11.79 2.76 -3.09
CA ARG A 171 -11.19 2.24 -1.87
C ARG A 171 -12.19 2.19 -0.72
N ILE A 172 -12.98 3.23 -0.54
CA ILE A 172 -14.04 3.26 0.49
C ILE A 172 -15.06 2.16 0.18
N ILE A 173 -15.67 2.18 -1.01
CA ILE A 173 -16.72 1.22 -1.40
C ILE A 173 -16.24 -0.23 -1.26
N GLY A 174 -15.08 -0.55 -1.83
CA GLY A 174 -14.53 -1.91 -1.81
C GLY A 174 -14.15 -2.37 -0.40
N THR A 175 -13.60 -1.47 0.42
CA THR A 175 -13.26 -1.83 1.81
C THR A 175 -14.52 -2.05 2.66
N TYR A 176 -15.56 -1.22 2.53
CA TYR A 176 -16.81 -1.43 3.27
C TYR A 176 -17.48 -2.75 2.89
N ALA A 177 -17.54 -3.08 1.60
CA ALA A 177 -18.04 -4.38 1.15
C ALA A 177 -17.17 -5.54 1.66
N GLY A 178 -15.83 -5.37 1.68
CA GLY A 178 -14.89 -6.35 2.22
C GLY A 178 -14.99 -6.50 3.74
N VAL A 179 -15.27 -5.42 4.46
CA VAL A 179 -15.54 -5.44 5.91
C VAL A 179 -16.79 -6.26 6.22
N LEU A 180 -17.87 -6.08 5.45
CA LEU A 180 -19.09 -6.89 5.59
C LEU A 180 -18.80 -8.37 5.30
N LEU A 181 -18.04 -8.66 4.27
CA LEU A 181 -17.61 -10.03 3.97
C LEU A 181 -16.77 -10.61 5.12
N THR A 182 -15.83 -9.83 5.67
CA THR A 182 -15.01 -10.25 6.82
C THR A 182 -15.89 -10.57 8.02
N ALA A 183 -16.84 -9.70 8.36
CA ALA A 183 -17.76 -9.93 9.47
C ALA A 183 -18.53 -11.25 9.31
N ALA A 184 -19.00 -11.57 8.10
CA ALA A 184 -19.64 -12.84 7.80
C ALA A 184 -18.69 -14.03 7.92
N LEU A 185 -17.44 -13.92 7.43
CA LEU A 185 -16.45 -15.01 7.48
C LEU A 185 -15.98 -15.30 8.91
N LEU A 186 -15.89 -14.29 9.78
CA LEU A 186 -15.47 -14.44 11.17
C LEU A 186 -16.55 -15.05 12.08
N THR A 187 -17.80 -15.23 11.60
CA THR A 187 -18.82 -16.01 12.33
C THR A 187 -18.54 -17.51 12.30
N ILE A 188 -17.68 -17.94 11.38
CA ILE A 188 -17.36 -19.36 11.17
C ILE A 188 -16.03 -19.68 11.86
N GLN A 189 -16.01 -20.74 12.67
CA GLN A 189 -14.77 -21.23 13.25
C GLN A 189 -14.00 -22.06 12.21
N TRP A 190 -12.96 -21.49 11.66
CA TRP A 190 -12.14 -22.14 10.65
C TRP A 190 -11.05 -22.99 11.30
N PRO A 191 -10.89 -24.27 10.92
CA PRO A 191 -9.70 -25.01 11.30
C PRO A 191 -8.47 -24.38 10.63
N PRO A 192 -7.25 -24.48 11.21
CA PRO A 192 -6.06 -23.78 10.68
C PRO A 192 -5.79 -24.00 9.19
N LEU A 193 -5.95 -25.23 8.71
CA LEU A 193 -5.79 -25.55 7.30
C LEU A 193 -6.89 -24.94 6.43
N GLY A 194 -8.14 -24.96 6.91
CA GLY A 194 -9.28 -24.31 6.22
C GLY A 194 -9.10 -22.81 6.10
N LEU A 195 -8.60 -22.15 7.17
CA LEU A 195 -8.26 -20.73 7.17
C LEU A 195 -7.16 -20.41 6.14
N ALA A 196 -6.12 -21.22 6.06
CA ALA A 196 -5.05 -21.03 5.09
C ALA A 196 -5.56 -21.12 3.64
N PHE A 197 -6.41 -22.11 3.34
CA PHE A 197 -7.03 -22.23 2.01
C PHE A 197 -7.99 -21.07 1.71
N LEU A 198 -8.77 -20.62 2.69
CA LEU A 198 -9.67 -19.48 2.53
C LEU A 198 -8.87 -18.21 2.21
N ILE A 199 -7.81 -17.91 2.97
CA ILE A 199 -6.93 -16.76 2.75
C ILE A 199 -6.30 -16.85 1.36
N ALA A 200 -5.79 -18.01 0.97
CA ALA A 200 -5.21 -18.20 -0.37
C ALA A 200 -6.25 -17.97 -1.49
N ALA A 201 -7.47 -18.45 -1.32
CA ALA A 201 -8.55 -18.24 -2.29
C ALA A 201 -8.97 -16.75 -2.40
N LEU A 202 -9.12 -16.08 -1.26
CA LEU A 202 -9.43 -14.64 -1.21
C LEU A 202 -8.31 -13.81 -1.82
N GLN A 203 -7.05 -14.12 -1.52
CA GLN A 203 -5.89 -13.46 -2.10
C GLN A 203 -5.86 -13.66 -3.62
N PHE A 204 -6.05 -14.88 -4.09
CA PHE A 204 -6.11 -15.18 -5.52
C PHE A 204 -7.22 -14.40 -6.22
N ALA A 205 -8.44 -14.37 -5.65
CA ALA A 205 -9.54 -13.58 -6.19
C ALA A 205 -9.19 -12.08 -6.24
N GLY A 206 -8.59 -11.54 -5.17
CA GLY A 206 -8.13 -10.15 -5.13
C GLY A 206 -7.13 -9.83 -6.24
N GLU A 207 -6.13 -10.70 -6.48
CA GLU A 207 -5.12 -10.51 -7.53
C GLU A 207 -5.71 -10.57 -8.94
N VAL A 208 -6.70 -11.43 -9.18
CA VAL A 208 -7.40 -11.51 -10.47
C VAL A 208 -8.09 -10.19 -10.80
N PHE A 209 -8.70 -9.53 -9.80
CA PHE A 209 -9.46 -8.30 -10.01
C PHE A 209 -8.65 -7.02 -9.87
N VAL A 210 -7.45 -7.03 -9.27
CA VAL A 210 -6.72 -5.80 -8.91
C VAL A 210 -6.42 -4.89 -10.11
N ILE A 211 -6.21 -5.46 -11.30
CA ILE A 211 -5.89 -4.71 -12.51
C ILE A 211 -7.15 -4.13 -13.17
N SER A 212 -8.24 -4.89 -13.20
CA SER A 212 -9.46 -4.54 -13.94
C SER A 212 -10.50 -3.81 -13.08
N HIS A 213 -10.69 -4.25 -11.82
CA HIS A 213 -11.76 -3.77 -10.94
C HIS A 213 -11.25 -3.58 -9.50
N TYR A 214 -10.57 -2.47 -9.26
CA TYR A 214 -9.91 -2.19 -7.98
C TYR A 214 -10.84 -2.31 -6.76
N SER A 215 -12.11 -1.85 -6.84
CA SER A 215 -13.06 -1.99 -5.72
C SER A 215 -13.41 -3.45 -5.43
N ILE A 216 -13.56 -4.28 -6.48
CA ILE A 216 -13.83 -5.72 -6.32
C ILE A 216 -12.62 -6.43 -5.69
N ALA A 217 -11.41 -6.09 -6.13
CA ALA A 217 -10.20 -6.62 -5.50
C ALA A 217 -10.16 -6.34 -3.99
N LEU A 218 -10.55 -5.15 -3.56
CA LEU A 218 -10.59 -4.78 -2.14
C LEU A 218 -11.63 -5.55 -1.33
N VAL A 219 -12.75 -5.98 -1.95
CA VAL A 219 -13.73 -6.86 -1.28
C VAL A 219 -13.07 -8.15 -0.81
N PHE A 220 -12.14 -8.69 -1.60
CA PHE A 220 -11.42 -9.93 -1.25
C PHE A 220 -10.17 -9.68 -0.42
N MET A 221 -9.42 -8.61 -0.70
CA MET A 221 -8.18 -8.30 0.02
C MET A 221 -8.42 -7.78 1.45
N THR A 222 -9.57 -7.17 1.73
CA THR A 222 -9.89 -6.68 3.07
C THR A 222 -10.05 -7.83 4.08
N PRO A 223 -10.82 -8.89 3.80
CA PRO A 223 -10.85 -10.06 4.67
C PRO A 223 -9.48 -10.68 4.91
N VAL A 224 -8.65 -10.82 3.87
CA VAL A 224 -7.28 -11.34 4.03
C VAL A 224 -6.52 -10.54 5.07
N ALA A 225 -6.51 -9.21 4.94
CA ALA A 225 -5.80 -8.34 5.87
C ALA A 225 -6.33 -8.43 7.30
N LEU A 226 -7.66 -8.44 7.49
CA LEU A 226 -8.28 -8.47 8.81
C LEU A 226 -8.13 -9.85 9.48
N MET A 227 -8.30 -10.94 8.74
CA MET A 227 -8.11 -12.29 9.28
C MET A 227 -6.66 -12.55 9.66
N MET A 228 -5.69 -12.01 8.91
CA MET A 228 -4.28 -12.05 9.29
C MET A 228 -4.00 -11.24 10.55
N THR A 229 -4.60 -10.06 10.70
CA THR A 229 -4.47 -9.24 11.91
C THR A 229 -5.05 -9.97 13.12
N GLU A 230 -6.25 -10.55 12.98
CA GLU A 230 -6.90 -11.34 14.05
C GLU A 230 -6.08 -12.56 14.45
N PHE A 231 -5.43 -13.22 13.48
CA PHE A 231 -4.57 -14.37 13.77
C PHE A 231 -3.32 -14.01 14.58
N VAL A 232 -2.72 -12.83 14.29
CA VAL A 232 -1.49 -12.37 14.97
C VAL A 232 -1.80 -11.73 16.33
N ALA A 233 -2.86 -10.95 16.42
CA ALA A 233 -3.28 -10.21 17.60
C ALA A 233 -4.80 -10.32 17.78
N PRO A 234 -5.29 -11.43 18.35
CA PRO A 234 -6.72 -11.64 18.55
C PRO A 234 -7.34 -10.55 19.41
N GLY A 235 -8.50 -10.04 18.98
CA GLY A 235 -9.20 -8.97 19.67
C GLY A 235 -10.71 -9.00 19.41
N PRO A 236 -11.48 -8.04 19.96
CA PRO A 236 -12.90 -7.96 19.68
C PRO A 236 -13.16 -7.68 18.19
N THR A 237 -13.75 -8.64 17.47
CA THR A 237 -14.04 -8.56 16.03
C THR A 237 -14.75 -7.28 15.63
N GLY A 238 -15.69 -6.78 16.47
CA GLY A 238 -16.44 -5.57 16.19
C GLY A 238 -15.57 -4.31 16.12
N THR A 239 -14.56 -4.20 16.99
CA THR A 239 -13.62 -3.07 16.98
C THR A 239 -12.69 -3.13 15.78
N LEU A 240 -12.16 -4.32 15.46
CA LEU A 240 -11.29 -4.52 14.30
C LEU A 240 -11.96 -4.11 12.99
N VAL A 241 -13.22 -4.52 12.80
CA VAL A 241 -14.04 -4.22 11.62
C VAL A 241 -14.37 -2.72 11.53
N ALA A 242 -14.77 -2.11 12.66
CA ALA A 242 -15.08 -0.69 12.74
C ALA A 242 -13.85 0.19 12.49
N ASP A 243 -12.72 -0.13 13.15
CA ASP A 243 -11.45 0.57 12.95
C ASP A 243 -11.03 0.53 11.49
N ARG A 244 -11.12 -0.62 10.84
CA ARG A 244 -10.78 -0.76 9.42
C ARG A 244 -11.59 0.13 8.50
N ALA A 245 -12.91 0.23 8.75
CA ALA A 245 -13.80 1.09 7.98
C ALA A 245 -13.44 2.57 8.17
N LEU A 246 -13.26 3.00 9.42
CA LEU A 246 -12.93 4.39 9.77
C LEU A 246 -11.56 4.79 9.24
N GLU A 247 -10.53 3.99 9.48
CA GLU A 247 -9.16 4.26 9.03
C GLU A 247 -9.06 4.35 7.50
N THR A 248 -9.77 3.45 6.79
CA THR A 248 -9.84 3.53 5.33
C THR A 248 -10.52 4.81 4.87
N THR A 249 -11.60 5.22 5.53
CA THR A 249 -12.30 6.45 5.19
C THR A 249 -11.42 7.67 5.45
N ILE A 250 -10.77 7.76 6.60
CA ILE A 250 -9.83 8.85 6.94
C ILE A 250 -8.74 8.95 5.86
N GLY A 251 -8.06 7.84 5.58
CA GLY A 251 -6.97 7.84 4.61
C GLY A 251 -7.41 8.20 3.19
N ALA A 252 -8.52 7.63 2.72
CA ALA A 252 -9.05 7.89 1.39
C ALA A 252 -9.52 9.34 1.21
N VAL A 253 -10.21 9.91 2.21
CA VAL A 253 -10.67 11.30 2.21
C VAL A 253 -9.49 12.26 2.20
N ILE A 254 -8.47 12.03 3.03
CA ILE A 254 -7.26 12.86 3.04
C ILE A 254 -6.55 12.81 1.69
N ALA A 255 -6.35 11.62 1.14
CA ALA A 255 -5.74 11.48 -0.18
C ALA A 255 -6.56 12.18 -1.26
N PHE A 256 -7.88 12.08 -1.23
CA PHE A 256 -8.77 12.79 -2.15
C PHE A 256 -8.54 14.30 -2.12
N PHE A 257 -8.51 14.91 -0.93
CA PHE A 257 -8.26 16.35 -0.80
C PHE A 257 -6.83 16.74 -1.19
N VAL A 258 -5.81 15.96 -0.82
CA VAL A 258 -4.42 16.22 -1.21
C VAL A 258 -4.28 16.20 -2.74
N ILE A 259 -4.87 15.23 -3.42
CA ILE A 259 -4.85 15.15 -4.88
C ILE A 259 -5.59 16.34 -5.50
N LEU A 260 -6.77 16.67 -5.00
CA LEU A 260 -7.60 17.76 -5.52
C LEU A 260 -6.88 19.11 -5.41
N LEU A 261 -6.34 19.42 -4.24
CA LEU A 261 -5.67 20.70 -3.97
C LEU A 261 -4.36 20.85 -4.76
N THR A 262 -3.55 19.79 -4.82
CA THR A 262 -2.28 19.81 -5.55
C THR A 262 -2.49 19.91 -7.06
N THR A 263 -3.53 19.28 -7.60
CA THR A 263 -3.86 19.36 -9.03
C THR A 263 -4.40 20.73 -9.44
N ARG A 264 -5.25 21.34 -8.60
CA ARG A 264 -5.72 22.70 -8.84
C ARG A 264 -4.58 23.70 -8.88
N LYS A 265 -3.62 23.60 -7.95
CA LYS A 265 -2.43 24.46 -7.90
C LYS A 265 -1.56 24.31 -9.15
N GLN A 266 -1.32 23.10 -9.62
CA GLN A 266 -0.57 22.85 -10.86
C GLN A 266 -1.25 23.46 -12.09
N ARG A 267 -2.56 23.27 -12.25
CA ARG A 267 -3.32 23.87 -13.37
C ARG A 267 -3.34 25.40 -13.33
N ALA A 268 -3.43 26.01 -12.14
CA ALA A 268 -3.36 27.45 -12.00
C ALA A 268 -1.99 28.00 -12.41
N GLN A 269 -0.92 27.32 -12.01
CA GLN A 269 0.45 27.69 -12.36
C GLN A 269 0.75 27.55 -13.86
N GLU A 270 0.25 26.48 -14.50
CA GLU A 270 0.36 26.30 -15.95
C GLU A 270 -0.40 27.38 -16.73
N ARG A 271 -1.55 27.82 -16.25
CA ARG A 271 -2.32 28.92 -16.87
C ARG A 271 -1.59 30.25 -16.77
N SER A 272 -0.99 30.58 -15.61
CA SER A 272 -0.24 31.82 -15.44
C SER A 272 1.00 31.86 -16.34
N LEU A 273 1.74 30.76 -16.47
CA LEU A 273 2.90 30.66 -17.34
C LEU A 273 2.52 30.83 -18.82
N ARG A 274 1.42 30.28 -19.29
CA ARG A 274 0.92 30.44 -20.65
C ARG A 274 0.53 31.90 -20.94
N GLN A 275 -0.09 32.60 -19.98
CA GLN A 275 -0.46 34.02 -20.13
C GLN A 275 0.77 34.94 -20.22
N THR A 276 1.85 34.59 -19.50
CA THR A 276 3.10 35.35 -19.54
C THR A 276 3.89 35.15 -20.85
N GLN A 277 3.67 34.02 -21.55
CA GLN A 277 4.30 33.72 -22.84
C GLN A 277 3.55 34.34 -24.04
N THR A 278 2.30 34.74 -23.86
CA THR A 278 1.46 35.32 -24.91
C THR A 278 1.42 36.85 -24.87
N ASN A 279 1.97 37.48 -23.83
CA ASN A 279 2.23 38.91 -23.71
C ASN A 279 3.70 39.22 -23.98
#